data_bba27f64263be72bc7115816c64f905e
#
_entry.id   bba27f64263be72bc7115816c64f905e
#
_cell.length_a   1.000
_cell.length_b   1.000
_cell.length_c   1.000
_cell.angle_alpha   90.00
_cell.angle_beta   90.00
_cell.angle_gamma   90.00
#
_symmetry.space_group_name_H-M   'P 1'
#
loop_
_entity.id
_entity.type
_entity.pdbx_description
1 polymer ?
#
loop_
_entity_poly.entity_id
_entity_poly.type
_entity_poly.pdbx_seq_one_letter_code
_entity_poly.pdbx_strand_id
1 'polypeptide(L)'
;MDDASAGAVDMTLVAAVAENGVIGADGGMPWHYPADLAHFKETTMGHPVILGRRTFESIAAHIDGPLPGRTNVILSRSDPDVPEGVVVAASVDEAVAAAGEAAAESGVETVYVAGGAAIYEQFLPLADRMVLTEVPERPDGDTFFPEWDADEWVEVERESEGELSFVTYERQ
;
A
#
# COMPACT_ATOMS: atom_id res chain seq x y z
N MET A 1 26.32 -13.07 1.09
CA MET A 1 25.68 -12.93 1.38
C MET A 1 24.82 -12.54 1.56
N ASP A 2 25.04 -12.29 1.25
CA ASP A 2 24.32 -12.13 1.49
C ASP A 2 23.18 -12.20 1.75
N ASP A 3 23.41 -12.35 2.23
CA ASP A 3 22.15 -12.73 2.71
C ASP A 3 21.23 -11.62 3.01
N ALA A 4 21.72 -10.55 3.46
CA ALA A 4 20.94 -9.35 3.62
C ALA A 4 20.36 -8.94 2.29
N SER A 5 21.12 -9.07 1.25
CA SER A 5 20.60 -8.79 -0.09
C SER A 5 19.57 -9.79 -0.50
N ALA A 6 19.77 -11.04 -0.16
CA ALA A 6 18.84 -12.09 -0.55
C ALA A 6 17.49 -11.93 0.13
N GLY A 7 17.48 -11.38 1.33
CA GLY A 7 16.25 -11.16 2.06
C GLY A 7 15.66 -9.78 1.84
N ALA A 8 16.37 -8.91 1.16
CA ALA A 8 15.94 -7.53 1.00
C ALA A 8 14.91 -7.39 -0.10
N VAL A 9 13.80 -6.72 0.19
CA VAL A 9 12.79 -6.38 -0.81
C VAL A 9 12.57 -4.88 -0.75
N ASP A 10 12.15 -4.30 -1.88
CA ASP A 10 11.74 -2.90 -1.91
C ASP A 10 10.39 -2.78 -1.25
N MET A 11 10.30 -1.94 -0.24
CA MET A 11 9.05 -1.67 0.44
C MET A 11 8.49 -0.38 -0.15
N THR A 12 7.36 -0.49 -0.84
CA THR A 12 6.75 0.63 -1.55
C THR A 12 5.36 0.92 -1.01
N LEU A 13 5.15 2.14 -0.54
CA LEU A 13 3.81 2.58 -0.14
C LEU A 13 3.05 2.95 -1.42
N VAL A 14 1.79 2.54 -1.50
CA VAL A 14 0.93 2.92 -2.62
C VAL A 14 -0.36 3.50 -2.06
N ALA A 15 -0.71 4.72 -2.48
CA ALA A 15 -1.86 5.44 -1.95
C ALA A 15 -2.38 6.47 -2.92
N ALA A 16 -3.68 6.78 -2.81
CA ALA A 16 -4.28 7.92 -3.47
C ALA A 16 -4.49 8.98 -2.40
N VAL A 17 -3.99 10.19 -2.61
CA VAL A 17 -3.97 11.25 -1.60
C VAL A 17 -4.54 12.53 -2.19
N ALA A 18 -5.54 13.10 -1.53
CA ALA A 18 -6.14 14.36 -1.95
C ALA A 18 -5.17 15.53 -1.68
N GLU A 19 -5.45 16.67 -2.28
CA GLU A 19 -4.61 17.86 -2.11
C GLU A 19 -4.43 18.27 -0.64
N ASN A 20 -5.44 18.04 0.17
CA ASN A 20 -5.39 18.35 1.61
C ASN A 20 -4.89 17.19 2.47
N GLY A 21 -4.38 16.12 1.84
CA GLY A 21 -3.83 14.98 2.56
C GLY A 21 -4.81 13.90 2.92
N VAL A 22 -6.09 14.09 2.63
CA VAL A 22 -7.12 13.12 2.97
C VAL A 22 -6.96 11.85 2.15
N ILE A 23 -7.06 10.69 2.80
CA ILE A 23 -7.05 9.38 2.14
C ILE A 23 -8.30 8.58 2.46
N GLY A 24 -9.14 9.06 3.37
CA GLY A 24 -10.38 8.37 3.70
C GLY A 24 -11.35 9.22 4.48
N ALA A 25 -12.61 8.82 4.42
CA ALA A 25 -13.70 9.41 5.18
C ALA A 25 -14.73 8.32 5.41
N ASP A 26 -15.19 8.18 6.65
CA ASP A 26 -16.24 7.22 7.02
C ASP A 26 -15.96 5.79 6.56
N GLY A 27 -14.69 5.39 6.62
CA GLY A 27 -14.29 4.03 6.28
C GLY A 27 -14.09 3.77 4.80
N GLY A 28 -14.18 4.79 3.96
CA GLY A 28 -13.99 4.65 2.52
C GLY A 28 -13.27 5.85 1.94
N MET A 29 -13.12 5.87 0.62
CA MET A 29 -12.52 7.02 -0.06
C MET A 29 -13.63 7.97 -0.50
N PRO A 30 -13.47 9.29 -0.27
CA PRO A 30 -14.51 10.27 -0.62
C PRO A 30 -14.53 10.67 -2.10
N TRP A 31 -13.90 9.87 -2.95
CA TRP A 31 -13.90 10.09 -4.40
C TRP A 31 -13.97 8.75 -5.11
N HIS A 32 -14.21 8.81 -6.41
CA HIS A 32 -14.25 7.59 -7.24
C HIS A 32 -13.57 7.87 -8.58
N TYR A 33 -12.41 7.27 -8.78
CA TYR A 33 -11.65 7.37 -10.03
C TYR A 33 -11.30 5.98 -10.53
N PRO A 34 -12.00 5.49 -11.55
CA PRO A 34 -11.67 4.16 -12.10
C PRO A 34 -10.24 4.03 -12.58
N ALA A 35 -9.64 5.13 -13.06
CA ALA A 35 -8.25 5.12 -13.51
C ALA A 35 -7.29 4.82 -12.34
N ASP A 36 -7.61 5.30 -11.13
CA ASP A 36 -6.79 5.03 -9.97
C ASP A 36 -6.89 3.56 -9.56
N LEU A 37 -8.09 3.01 -9.59
CA LEU A 37 -8.29 1.60 -9.27
C LEU A 37 -7.54 0.71 -10.25
N ALA A 38 -7.57 1.04 -11.53
CA ALA A 38 -6.85 0.31 -12.56
C ALA A 38 -5.33 0.42 -12.33
N HIS A 39 -4.86 1.62 -11.99
CA HIS A 39 -3.44 1.86 -11.73
C HIS A 39 -2.96 1.04 -10.52
N PHE A 40 -3.75 1.02 -9.45
CA PHE A 40 -3.44 0.23 -8.27
C PHE A 40 -3.33 -1.25 -8.63
N LYS A 41 -4.30 -1.75 -9.40
CA LYS A 41 -4.32 -3.16 -9.80
C LYS A 41 -3.08 -3.51 -10.64
N GLU A 42 -2.78 -2.68 -11.64
CA GLU A 42 -1.62 -2.93 -12.50
C GLU A 42 -0.31 -2.86 -11.73
N THR A 43 -0.19 -1.87 -10.84
CA THR A 43 1.02 -1.66 -10.07
C THR A 43 1.31 -2.82 -9.14
N THR A 44 0.28 -3.33 -8.46
CA THR A 44 0.47 -4.34 -7.42
C THR A 44 0.33 -5.79 -7.90
N MET A 45 -0.18 -6.00 -9.12
CA MET A 45 -0.44 -7.35 -9.61
C MET A 45 0.82 -8.21 -9.59
N GLY A 46 0.72 -9.40 -9.02
CA GLY A 46 1.83 -10.33 -8.91
C GLY A 46 2.76 -10.10 -7.73
N HIS A 47 2.48 -9.07 -6.93
CA HIS A 47 3.31 -8.73 -5.77
C HIS A 47 2.55 -8.94 -4.46
N PRO A 48 3.27 -9.20 -3.37
CA PRO A 48 2.61 -9.21 -2.05
C PRO A 48 2.14 -7.81 -1.69
N VAL A 49 1.01 -7.73 -1.00
CA VAL A 49 0.45 -6.45 -0.56
C VAL A 49 0.16 -6.55 0.95
N ILE A 50 0.69 -5.60 1.71
CA ILE A 50 0.45 -5.52 3.15
C ILE A 50 -0.69 -4.54 3.39
N LEU A 51 -1.66 -4.95 4.18
CA LEU A 51 -2.87 -4.19 4.48
C LEU A 51 -3.19 -4.27 5.96
N GLY A 52 -3.83 -3.24 6.49
CA GLY A 52 -4.45 -3.36 7.81
C GLY A 52 -5.77 -4.13 7.69
N ARG A 53 -6.24 -4.64 8.81
CA ARG A 53 -7.47 -5.45 8.84
C ARG A 53 -8.68 -4.72 8.27
N ARG A 54 -8.90 -3.47 8.70
CA ARG A 54 -10.07 -2.70 8.23
C ARG A 54 -10.02 -2.43 6.74
N THR A 55 -8.84 -2.12 6.22
CA THR A 55 -8.67 -1.88 4.78
C THR A 55 -8.94 -3.16 4.02
N PHE A 56 -8.42 -4.29 4.51
CA PHE A 56 -8.68 -5.58 3.90
C PHE A 56 -10.17 -5.89 3.87
N GLU A 57 -10.86 -5.70 5.00
CA GLU A 57 -12.29 -5.99 5.10
C GLU A 57 -13.10 -5.12 4.14
N SER A 58 -12.72 -3.85 4.00
CA SER A 58 -13.38 -2.92 3.08
C SER A 58 -13.21 -3.37 1.63
N ILE A 59 -12.01 -3.76 1.27
CA ILE A 59 -11.73 -4.24 -0.09
C ILE A 59 -12.46 -5.55 -0.34
N ALA A 60 -12.40 -6.49 0.60
CA ALA A 60 -13.04 -7.79 0.45
C ALA A 60 -14.55 -7.67 0.29
N ALA A 61 -15.16 -6.69 0.96
CA ALA A 61 -16.59 -6.44 0.82
C ALA A 61 -16.95 -5.92 -0.58
N HIS A 62 -16.04 -5.18 -1.20
CA HIS A 62 -16.28 -4.60 -2.54
C HIS A 62 -16.08 -5.62 -3.66
N ILE A 63 -15.05 -6.46 -3.56
CA ILE A 63 -14.70 -7.39 -4.63
C ILE A 63 -14.99 -8.84 -4.29
N ASP A 64 -15.62 -9.07 -3.15
CA ASP A 64 -16.04 -10.39 -2.68
C ASP A 64 -14.84 -11.33 -2.50
N GLY A 65 -13.82 -10.84 -1.81
CA GLY A 65 -12.65 -11.65 -1.48
C GLY A 65 -11.37 -10.85 -1.42
N PRO A 66 -10.24 -11.52 -1.21
CA PRO A 66 -8.94 -10.85 -1.16
C PRO A 66 -8.53 -10.35 -2.54
N LEU A 67 -7.50 -9.51 -2.59
CA LEU A 67 -6.98 -9.01 -3.86
C LEU A 67 -6.47 -10.19 -4.69
N PRO A 68 -7.06 -10.44 -5.86
CA PRO A 68 -6.66 -11.60 -6.67
C PRO A 68 -5.30 -11.40 -7.32
N GLY A 69 -4.56 -12.50 -7.48
CA GLY A 69 -3.24 -12.47 -8.11
C GLY A 69 -2.14 -11.88 -7.26
N ARG A 70 -2.42 -11.65 -5.97
CA ARG A 70 -1.48 -11.03 -5.03
C ARG A 70 -1.57 -11.76 -3.70
N THR A 71 -0.45 -11.88 -2.98
CA THR A 71 -0.48 -12.41 -1.63
C THR A 71 -0.90 -11.28 -0.70
N ASN A 72 -2.02 -11.47 -0.02
CA ASN A 72 -2.53 -10.48 0.92
C ASN A 72 -1.96 -10.77 2.31
N VAL A 73 -1.20 -9.82 2.86
CA VAL A 73 -0.64 -9.93 4.21
C VAL A 73 -1.35 -8.91 5.08
N ILE A 74 -2.08 -9.40 6.08
CA ILE A 74 -2.90 -8.55 6.93
C ILE A 74 -2.18 -8.32 8.25
N LEU A 75 -1.89 -7.06 8.56
CA LEU A 75 -1.30 -6.71 9.85
C LEU A 75 -2.44 -6.50 10.84
N SER A 76 -2.53 -7.36 11.83
CA SER A 76 -3.60 -7.31 12.82
C SER A 76 -3.14 -7.92 14.13
N ARG A 77 -3.45 -7.26 15.23
CA ARG A 77 -3.15 -7.79 16.57
C ARG A 77 -4.17 -8.84 16.99
N SER A 78 -5.34 -8.81 16.37
CA SER A 78 -6.35 -9.85 16.60
C SER A 78 -6.10 -10.97 15.59
N ASP A 79 -6.84 -12.05 15.72
CA ASP A 79 -6.73 -13.19 14.81
C ASP A 79 -8.03 -13.25 13.99
N PRO A 80 -8.15 -12.42 12.94
CA PRO A 80 -9.37 -12.37 12.17
C PRO A 80 -9.54 -13.62 11.32
N ASP A 81 -10.80 -13.93 11.04
CA ASP A 81 -11.12 -14.99 10.10
C ASP A 81 -10.81 -14.47 8.71
N VAL A 82 -9.95 -15.17 7.99
CA VAL A 82 -9.56 -14.76 6.65
C VAL A 82 -9.67 -15.93 5.67
N PRO A 83 -9.87 -15.64 4.38
CA PRO A 83 -9.92 -16.69 3.37
C PRO A 83 -8.60 -17.44 3.29
N GLU A 84 -8.65 -18.63 2.73
CA GLU A 84 -7.46 -19.42 2.49
C GLU A 84 -6.48 -18.65 1.61
N GLY A 85 -5.20 -18.72 1.93
CA GLY A 85 -4.16 -18.04 1.18
C GLY A 85 -3.83 -16.65 1.70
N VAL A 86 -4.66 -16.09 2.59
CA VAL A 86 -4.39 -14.80 3.20
C VAL A 86 -3.54 -15.03 4.44
N VAL A 87 -2.49 -14.24 4.59
CA VAL A 87 -1.55 -14.34 5.72
C VAL A 87 -1.90 -13.27 6.75
N VAL A 88 -1.95 -13.65 8.03
CA VAL A 88 -2.16 -12.69 9.11
C VAL A 88 -0.84 -12.56 9.89
N ALA A 89 -0.38 -11.34 10.06
CA ALA A 89 0.83 -11.04 10.82
C ALA A 89 0.46 -10.19 12.02
N ALA A 90 1.04 -10.47 13.17
CA ALA A 90 0.72 -9.78 14.41
C ALA A 90 1.60 -8.56 14.67
N SER A 91 2.66 -8.39 13.89
CA SER A 91 3.58 -7.27 14.05
C SER A 91 4.13 -6.82 12.70
N VAL A 92 4.72 -5.63 12.68
CA VAL A 92 5.38 -5.12 11.47
C VAL A 92 6.48 -6.09 11.03
N ASP A 93 7.29 -6.58 11.96
CA ASP A 93 8.38 -7.50 11.63
C ASP A 93 7.86 -8.79 10.99
N GLU A 94 6.76 -9.33 11.53
CA GLU A 94 6.15 -10.52 10.97
C GLU A 94 5.58 -10.25 9.57
N ALA A 95 4.98 -9.07 9.38
CA ALA A 95 4.41 -8.71 8.09
C ALA A 95 5.52 -8.58 7.04
N VAL A 96 6.63 -7.95 7.40
CA VAL A 96 7.77 -7.79 6.49
C VAL A 96 8.34 -9.17 6.12
N ALA A 97 8.50 -10.04 7.11
CA ALA A 97 9.03 -11.38 6.87
C ALA A 97 8.11 -12.20 5.97
N ALA A 98 6.80 -12.17 6.24
CA ALA A 98 5.83 -12.93 5.46
C ALA A 98 5.75 -12.42 4.02
N ALA A 99 5.73 -11.10 3.86
CA ALA A 99 5.68 -10.49 2.53
C ALA A 99 6.98 -10.77 1.76
N GLY A 100 8.12 -10.75 2.45
CA GLY A 100 9.41 -11.07 1.83
C GLY A 100 9.47 -12.50 1.32
N GLU A 101 8.94 -13.45 2.09
CA GLU A 101 8.86 -14.84 1.65
C GLU A 101 7.96 -14.98 0.44
N ALA A 102 6.81 -14.32 0.45
CA ALA A 102 5.88 -14.36 -0.67
C ALA A 102 6.50 -13.75 -1.91
N ALA A 103 7.26 -12.67 -1.77
CA ALA A 103 7.95 -12.04 -2.88
C ALA A 103 8.97 -12.99 -3.50
N ALA A 104 9.74 -13.68 -2.67
CA ALA A 104 10.73 -14.63 -3.13
C ALA A 104 10.08 -15.79 -3.89
N GLU A 105 8.95 -16.29 -3.38
CA GLU A 105 8.21 -17.37 -4.03
C GLU A 105 7.64 -16.93 -5.38
N SER A 106 7.27 -15.67 -5.49
CA SER A 106 6.70 -15.12 -6.74
C SER A 106 7.76 -14.61 -7.71
N GLY A 107 9.03 -14.59 -7.28
CA GLY A 107 10.12 -14.11 -8.12
C GLY A 107 10.13 -12.60 -8.30
N VAL A 108 9.59 -11.85 -7.34
CA VAL A 108 9.55 -10.39 -7.40
C VAL A 108 10.34 -9.79 -6.24
N GLU A 109 10.73 -8.54 -6.37
CA GLU A 109 11.56 -7.85 -5.38
C GLU A 109 10.83 -6.73 -4.66
N THR A 110 9.59 -6.42 -5.04
CA THR A 110 8.83 -5.33 -4.45
C THR A 110 7.63 -5.83 -3.68
N VAL A 111 7.45 -5.28 -2.48
CA VAL A 111 6.27 -5.50 -1.64
C VAL A 111 5.56 -4.16 -1.53
N TYR A 112 4.25 -4.16 -1.72
CA TYR A 112 3.46 -2.94 -1.62
C TYR A 112 2.73 -2.86 -0.30
N VAL A 113 2.59 -1.64 0.23
CA VAL A 113 1.85 -1.37 1.46
C VAL A 113 0.68 -0.45 1.07
N ALA A 114 -0.53 -0.94 1.26
CA ALA A 114 -1.72 -0.30 0.70
C ALA A 114 -2.67 0.31 1.75
N GLY A 115 -2.23 0.48 2.96
CA GLY A 115 -2.98 1.24 3.97
C GLY A 115 -3.67 0.40 5.03
N GLY A 116 -4.42 0.99 5.83
CA GLY A 116 -4.73 2.44 5.92
C GLY A 116 -3.67 3.29 6.62
N ALA A 117 -4.12 4.42 7.15
CA ALA A 117 -3.24 5.44 7.70
C ALA A 117 -2.27 4.91 8.76
N ALA A 118 -2.75 4.12 9.71
CA ALA A 118 -1.89 3.57 10.76
C ALA A 118 -0.82 2.64 10.17
N ILE A 119 -1.15 1.96 9.10
CA ILE A 119 -0.21 1.06 8.43
C ILE A 119 0.82 1.88 7.67
N TYR A 120 0.39 2.91 6.93
CA TYR A 120 1.34 3.81 6.27
C TYR A 120 2.32 4.42 7.26
N GLU A 121 1.84 4.86 8.42
CA GLU A 121 2.70 5.44 9.46
C GLU A 121 3.77 4.46 9.92
N GLN A 122 3.38 3.22 10.14
CA GLN A 122 4.30 2.21 10.64
C GLN A 122 5.33 1.79 9.60
N PHE A 123 4.96 1.82 8.32
CA PHE A 123 5.85 1.38 7.25
C PHE A 123 6.63 2.50 6.57
N LEU A 124 6.22 3.75 6.75
CA LEU A 124 6.95 4.88 6.14
C LEU A 124 8.45 4.87 6.47
N PRO A 125 8.87 4.66 7.73
CA PRO A 125 10.30 4.62 8.04
C PRO A 125 11.05 3.47 7.36
N LEU A 126 10.34 2.44 6.93
CA LEU A 126 10.93 1.28 6.28
C LEU A 126 10.84 1.34 4.77
N ALA A 127 10.08 2.30 4.24
CA ALA A 127 9.80 2.35 2.82
C ALA A 127 10.98 2.90 2.02
N ASP A 128 11.21 2.29 0.87
CA ASP A 128 12.23 2.72 -0.07
C ASP A 128 11.65 3.61 -1.15
N ARG A 129 10.35 3.48 -1.38
CA ARG A 129 9.65 4.14 -2.48
C ARG A 129 8.20 4.42 -2.08
N MET A 130 7.62 5.46 -2.68
CA MET A 130 6.18 5.72 -2.57
C MET A 130 5.63 5.94 -3.97
N VAL A 131 4.48 5.33 -4.27
CA VAL A 131 3.73 5.60 -5.48
C VAL A 131 2.43 6.23 -5.04
N LEU A 132 2.31 7.54 -5.24
CA LEU A 132 1.18 8.31 -4.77
C LEU A 132 0.36 8.83 -5.95
N THR A 133 -0.96 8.60 -5.90
CA THR A 133 -1.87 9.21 -6.85
C THR A 133 -2.30 10.54 -6.26
N GLU A 134 -1.99 11.64 -6.94
CA GLU A 134 -2.45 12.96 -6.51
C GLU A 134 -3.85 13.18 -7.03
N VAL A 135 -4.79 13.32 -6.10
CA VAL A 135 -6.20 13.52 -6.42
C VAL A 135 -6.52 15.00 -6.29
N PRO A 136 -7.02 15.66 -7.36
CA PRO A 136 -7.22 17.11 -7.36
C PRO A 136 -8.52 17.51 -6.65
N GLU A 137 -8.65 17.10 -5.40
CA GLU A 137 -9.83 17.41 -4.57
C GLU A 137 -9.37 17.73 -3.17
N ARG A 138 -10.20 18.41 -2.43
CA ARG A 138 -9.97 18.74 -1.02
C ARG A 138 -11.20 18.34 -0.23
N PRO A 139 -11.52 17.04 -0.18
CA PRO A 139 -12.74 16.59 0.50
C PRO A 139 -12.61 16.70 2.01
N ASP A 140 -13.74 16.74 2.69
CA ASP A 140 -13.76 16.54 4.13
C ASP A 140 -13.44 15.08 4.40
N GLY A 141 -12.58 14.82 5.35
CA GLY A 141 -12.21 13.45 5.67
C GLY A 141 -11.67 13.36 7.07
N ASP A 142 -11.61 12.12 7.56
CA ASP A 142 -11.14 11.84 8.92
C ASP A 142 -9.83 11.06 8.93
N THR A 143 -9.33 10.69 7.76
CA THR A 143 -8.12 9.87 7.64
C THR A 143 -7.16 10.53 6.66
N PHE A 144 -5.90 10.64 7.08
CA PHE A 144 -4.89 11.37 6.34
C PHE A 144 -3.65 10.50 6.11
N PHE A 145 -2.98 10.72 4.97
CA PHE A 145 -1.69 10.11 4.72
C PHE A 145 -0.67 10.72 5.70
N PRO A 146 0.27 9.93 6.25
CA PRO A 146 1.23 10.48 7.21
C PRO A 146 2.11 11.56 6.58
N GLU A 147 2.54 12.50 7.39
CA GLU A 147 3.45 13.54 6.93
C GLU A 147 4.81 12.92 6.64
N TRP A 148 5.44 13.37 5.58
CA TRP A 148 6.76 12.88 5.21
C TRP A 148 7.64 14.07 4.84
N ASP A 149 8.95 13.89 5.08
CA ASP A 149 9.92 14.96 4.87
C ASP A 149 10.33 15.00 3.41
N ALA A 150 9.98 16.08 2.73
CA ALA A 150 10.29 16.24 1.31
C ALA A 150 11.81 16.26 1.04
N ASP A 151 12.62 16.51 2.07
CA ASP A 151 14.07 16.47 1.94
C ASP A 151 14.62 15.05 1.93
N GLU A 152 13.81 14.08 2.38
CA GLU A 152 14.21 12.68 2.40
C GLU A 152 13.80 11.92 1.16
N TRP A 153 12.95 12.52 0.34
CA TRP A 153 12.36 11.85 -0.82
C TRP A 153 12.57 12.68 -2.09
N VAL A 154 12.78 11.99 -3.21
CA VAL A 154 12.94 12.66 -4.50
C VAL A 154 11.91 12.10 -5.49
N GLU A 155 11.26 13.00 -6.21
CA GLU A 155 10.32 12.59 -7.25
C GLU A 155 11.13 12.08 -8.44
N VAL A 156 10.89 10.85 -8.87
CA VAL A 156 11.64 10.23 -9.97
C VAL A 156 10.79 9.98 -11.20
N GLU A 157 9.48 9.98 -11.07
CA GLU A 157 8.58 9.77 -12.19
C GLU A 157 7.23 10.42 -11.92
N ARG A 158 6.63 10.97 -12.96
CA ARG A 158 5.29 11.56 -12.88
C ARG A 158 4.57 11.32 -14.19
N GLU A 159 3.41 10.68 -14.10
CA GLU A 159 2.53 10.46 -15.23
C GLU A 159 1.19 11.04 -14.92
N SER A 160 0.57 11.68 -15.90
CA SER A 160 -0.76 12.26 -15.74
C SER A 160 -1.77 11.47 -16.57
N GLU A 161 -2.93 11.22 -15.99
CA GLU A 161 -4.03 10.57 -16.70
C GLU A 161 -5.33 11.26 -16.28
N GLY A 162 -5.91 12.02 -17.20
CA GLY A 162 -7.07 12.84 -16.88
C GLY A 162 -6.72 13.87 -15.83
N GLU A 163 -7.45 13.86 -14.73
CA GLU A 163 -7.22 14.81 -13.64
C GLU A 163 -6.21 14.30 -12.62
N LEU A 164 -5.81 13.03 -12.73
CA LEU A 164 -4.91 12.40 -11.76
C LEU A 164 -3.46 12.50 -12.19
N SER A 165 -2.56 12.52 -11.22
CA SER A 165 -1.13 12.38 -11.47
C SER A 165 -0.64 11.21 -10.63
N PHE A 166 0.10 10.30 -11.26
CA PHE A 166 0.70 9.17 -10.57
C PHE A 166 2.18 9.49 -10.40
N VAL A 167 2.61 9.64 -9.16
CA VAL A 167 3.94 10.16 -8.84
C VAL A 167 4.72 9.13 -8.04
N THR A 168 5.94 8.85 -8.49
CA THR A 168 6.83 7.94 -7.78
C THR A 168 7.92 8.74 -7.10
N TYR A 169 8.10 8.49 -5.81
CA TYR A 169 9.16 9.08 -5.00
C TYR A 169 10.09 7.98 -4.52
N GLU A 170 11.39 8.30 -4.49
CA GLU A 170 12.38 7.38 -3.92
C GLU A 170 13.08 8.06 -2.76
N ARG A 171 13.44 7.27 -1.76
CA ARG A 171 14.17 7.79 -0.60
C ARG A 171 15.59 8.13 -1.03
N GLN A 172 16.04 9.28 -0.61
CA GLN A 172 17.38 9.72 -0.89
C GLN A 172 18.42 9.02 -0.04
#